data_ec6e04c278e4cc6bb6879959ff876393
#
_entry.id   ec6e04c278e4cc6bb6879959ff876393
#
_cell.length_a   1.000
_cell.length_b   1.000
_cell.length_c   1.000
_cell.angle_alpha   90.00
_cell.angle_beta   90.00
_cell.angle_gamma   90.00
#
_symmetry.space_group_name_H-M   'P 1'
#
loop_
_entity.id
_entity.type
_entity.pdbx_description
1 polymer ?
#
loop_
_entity_poly.entity_id
_entity_poly.type
_entity_poly.pdbx_seq_one_letter_code
_entity_poly.pdbx_strand_id
1 'polypeptide(L)'
;MAAAILSSNFFTALLTTFADAVQENDGQRLAMLFMPDGVYEDGFFGAHVGRESIAAMLRRFHETGSSYLWEFMDPVSDGATGYARFRFSYASRLPESIGRAVLFEGISCFRFRGELISHYSEAFDRGVALAQLAFPAERIKRILEKAAESQNQQSEARRHLDRFSPG
;
A
#
# COMPACT_ATOMS: atom_id res chain seq x y z
N MET A 1 22.92 -10.06 -19.36
CA MET A 1 23.14 -10.40 -17.95
C MET A 1 21.80 -10.92 -17.41
N ALA A 2 21.74 -12.17 -16.98
CA ALA A 2 20.52 -12.73 -16.38
C ALA A 2 20.23 -12.00 -15.07
N ALA A 3 19.06 -11.38 -14.94
CA ALA A 3 18.58 -10.87 -13.67
C ALA A 3 18.60 -12.05 -12.68
N ALA A 4 19.28 -11.89 -11.56
CA ALA A 4 19.25 -12.87 -10.51
C ALA A 4 17.77 -13.03 -10.08
N ILE A 5 17.20 -14.21 -10.30
CA ILE A 5 15.85 -14.52 -9.87
C ILE A 5 15.89 -14.50 -8.32
N LEU A 6 15.25 -13.50 -7.73
CA LEU A 6 15.09 -13.43 -6.28
C LEU A 6 14.36 -14.70 -5.85
N SER A 7 14.97 -15.47 -4.93
CA SER A 7 14.35 -16.71 -4.46
C SER A 7 13.04 -16.42 -3.73
N SER A 8 12.10 -17.36 -3.73
CA SER A 8 10.86 -17.27 -2.95
C SER A 8 11.14 -17.00 -1.46
N ASN A 9 12.25 -17.51 -0.93
CA ASN A 9 12.70 -17.27 0.44
C ASN A 9 13.08 -15.81 0.69
N PHE A 10 13.73 -15.14 -0.28
CA PHE A 10 14.05 -13.71 -0.17
C PHE A 10 12.78 -12.86 -0.10
N PHE A 11 11.83 -13.11 -1.00
CA PHE A 11 10.58 -12.33 -1.00
C PHE A 11 9.79 -12.53 0.29
N THR A 12 9.68 -13.75 0.80
CA THR A 12 9.04 -14.03 2.09
C THR A 12 9.72 -13.30 3.25
N ALA A 13 11.05 -13.30 3.31
CA ALA A 13 11.80 -12.58 4.33
C ALA A 13 11.61 -11.06 4.24
N LEU A 14 11.57 -10.51 3.02
CA LEU A 14 11.28 -9.10 2.79
C LEU A 14 9.88 -8.74 3.30
N LEU A 15 8.85 -9.55 3.01
CA LEU A 15 7.49 -9.34 3.48
C LEU A 15 7.39 -9.34 5.01
N THR A 16 8.11 -10.26 5.68
CA THR A 16 8.19 -10.27 7.15
C THR A 16 8.79 -8.97 7.67
N THR A 17 9.95 -8.55 7.11
CA THR A 17 10.60 -7.30 7.52
C THR A 17 9.73 -6.08 7.27
N PHE A 18 8.99 -6.06 6.16
CA PHE A 18 8.05 -4.99 5.83
C PHE A 18 6.91 -4.90 6.87
N ALA A 19 6.26 -6.03 7.16
CA ALA A 19 5.17 -6.09 8.13
C ALA A 19 5.63 -5.67 9.53
N ASP A 20 6.76 -6.19 9.99
CA ASP A 20 7.34 -5.84 11.29
C ASP A 20 7.65 -4.33 11.38
N ALA A 21 8.30 -3.77 10.35
CA ALA A 21 8.64 -2.35 10.32
C ALA A 21 7.39 -1.45 10.41
N VAL A 22 6.31 -1.83 9.70
CA VAL A 22 5.04 -1.10 9.78
C VAL A 22 4.41 -1.21 11.17
N GLN A 23 4.36 -2.40 11.76
CA GLN A 23 3.77 -2.63 13.07
C GLN A 23 4.53 -1.92 14.20
N GLU A 24 5.86 -1.91 14.11
CA GLU A 24 6.75 -1.31 15.10
C GLU A 24 6.96 0.20 14.94
N ASN A 25 6.35 0.83 13.92
CA ASN A 25 6.59 2.23 13.55
C ASN A 25 8.07 2.53 13.22
N ASP A 26 8.77 1.55 12.67
CA ASP A 26 10.16 1.72 12.26
C ASP A 26 10.25 2.19 10.80
N GLY A 27 10.04 3.49 10.61
CA GLY A 27 10.08 4.13 9.29
C GLY A 27 11.44 4.01 8.60
N GLN A 28 12.54 3.95 9.34
CA GLN A 28 13.87 3.77 8.75
C GLN A 28 14.04 2.33 8.23
N ARG A 29 13.65 1.34 9.01
CA ARG A 29 13.68 -0.07 8.61
C ARG A 29 12.81 -0.31 7.37
N LEU A 30 11.60 0.26 7.33
CA LEU A 30 10.74 0.21 6.15
C LEU A 30 11.42 0.87 4.93
N ALA A 31 11.91 2.09 5.09
CA ALA A 31 12.53 2.86 4.01
C ALA A 31 13.77 2.18 3.42
N MET A 32 14.53 1.43 4.22
CA MET A 32 15.72 0.71 3.75
C MET A 32 15.39 -0.48 2.83
N LEU A 33 14.16 -0.96 2.82
CA LEU A 33 13.70 -1.97 1.84
C LEU A 33 13.54 -1.38 0.44
N PHE A 34 13.48 -0.06 0.32
CA PHE A 34 13.27 0.64 -0.94
C PHE A 34 14.58 1.17 -1.54
N MET A 35 14.58 1.33 -2.86
CA MET A 35 15.58 2.14 -3.55
C MET A 35 15.64 3.57 -2.97
N PRO A 36 16.76 4.31 -3.08
CA PRO A 36 16.81 5.72 -2.67
C PRO A 36 15.73 6.59 -3.31
N ASP A 37 15.36 6.29 -4.55
CA ASP A 37 14.30 6.91 -5.35
C ASP A 37 13.02 6.06 -5.42
N GLY A 38 12.90 5.05 -4.55
CA GLY A 38 11.76 4.13 -4.53
C GLY A 38 10.44 4.82 -4.19
N VAL A 39 9.35 4.22 -4.65
CA VAL A 39 7.98 4.76 -4.49
C VAL A 39 7.15 3.82 -3.64
N TYR A 40 6.53 4.36 -2.60
CA TYR A 40 5.44 3.73 -1.86
C TYR A 40 4.13 4.42 -2.26
N GLU A 41 3.30 3.73 -3.03
CA GLU A 41 1.99 4.24 -3.44
C GLU A 41 0.93 3.76 -2.45
N ASP A 42 0.57 4.66 -1.52
CA ASP A 42 -0.46 4.41 -0.52
C ASP A 42 -1.85 4.51 -1.13
N GLY A 43 -2.73 3.58 -0.74
CA GLY A 43 -4.09 3.51 -1.28
C GLY A 43 -4.97 4.72 -0.95
N PHE A 44 -4.69 5.50 0.10
CA PHE A 44 -5.46 6.68 0.51
C PHE A 44 -4.76 8.00 0.20
N PHE A 45 -3.44 8.06 0.39
CA PHE A 45 -2.67 9.31 0.39
C PHE A 45 -1.80 9.49 -0.87
N GLY A 46 -1.76 8.49 -1.75
CA GLY A 46 -1.01 8.54 -2.98
C GLY A 46 0.47 8.18 -2.82
N ALA A 47 1.32 8.69 -3.72
CA ALA A 47 2.71 8.29 -3.83
C ALA A 47 3.64 9.04 -2.86
N HIS A 48 4.47 8.29 -2.16
CA HIS A 48 5.58 8.76 -1.35
C HIS A 48 6.90 8.38 -2.02
N VAL A 49 7.63 9.35 -2.52
CA VAL A 49 8.85 9.14 -3.31
C VAL A 49 10.09 9.35 -2.43
N GLY A 50 10.97 8.34 -2.43
CA GLY A 50 12.22 8.34 -1.70
C GLY A 50 12.09 7.95 -0.23
N ARG A 51 13.19 7.45 0.31
CA ARG A 51 13.26 6.87 1.66
C ARG A 51 12.78 7.81 2.78
N GLU A 52 13.13 9.08 2.70
CA GLU A 52 12.73 10.08 3.70
C GLU A 52 11.21 10.26 3.72
N SER A 53 10.59 10.37 2.54
CA SER A 53 9.13 10.51 2.40
C SER A 53 8.39 9.26 2.91
N ILE A 54 8.92 8.07 2.63
CA ILE A 54 8.37 6.79 3.09
C ILE A 54 8.43 6.70 4.62
N ALA A 55 9.58 7.02 5.23
CA ALA A 55 9.70 7.03 6.68
C ALA A 55 8.79 8.05 7.35
N ALA A 56 8.63 9.24 6.76
CA ALA A 56 7.71 10.28 7.25
C ALA A 56 6.24 9.87 7.11
N MET A 57 5.87 9.14 6.05
CA MET A 57 4.53 8.59 5.85
C MET A 57 4.16 7.65 6.99
N LEU A 58 5.03 6.71 7.34
CA LEU A 58 4.75 5.73 8.41
C LEU A 58 4.54 6.41 9.76
N ARG A 59 5.34 7.42 10.10
CA ARG A 59 5.13 8.20 11.34
C ARG A 59 3.74 8.84 11.40
N ARG A 60 3.32 9.51 10.31
CA ARG A 60 1.98 10.13 10.22
C ARG A 60 0.86 9.09 10.33
N PHE A 61 1.07 7.93 9.74
CA PHE A 61 0.13 6.82 9.82
C PHE A 61 -0.11 6.40 11.27
N HIS A 62 0.94 6.31 12.08
CA HIS A 62 0.85 5.98 13.51
C HIS A 62 0.26 7.09 14.40
N GLU A 63 0.10 8.30 13.90
CA GLU A 63 -0.64 9.36 14.60
C GLU A 63 -2.15 9.08 14.65
N THR A 64 -2.69 8.44 13.62
CA THR A 64 -4.12 8.22 13.43
C THR A 64 -4.63 6.85 13.86
N GLY A 65 -3.75 5.97 14.30
CA GLY A 65 -4.11 4.62 14.72
C GLY A 65 -3.15 4.03 15.75
N SER A 66 -3.47 2.81 16.19
CA SER A 66 -2.66 1.99 17.10
C SER A 66 -2.95 0.51 16.90
N SER A 67 -2.16 -0.35 17.53
CA SER A 67 -2.35 -1.82 17.49
C SER A 67 -2.37 -2.35 16.06
N TYR A 68 -1.39 -1.93 15.27
CA TYR A 68 -1.25 -2.34 13.88
C TYR A 68 -0.88 -3.81 13.78
N LEU A 69 -1.58 -4.53 12.91
CA LEU A 69 -1.29 -5.90 12.54
C LEU A 69 -1.31 -6.01 11.01
N TRP A 70 -0.20 -6.48 10.43
CA TRP A 70 -0.07 -6.72 8.99
C TRP A 70 0.34 -8.16 8.75
N GLU A 71 -0.48 -8.89 8.03
CA GLU A 71 -0.21 -10.27 7.62
C GLU A 71 -0.12 -10.34 6.11
N PHE A 72 0.97 -10.92 5.60
CA PHE A 72 1.10 -11.27 4.19
C PHE A 72 0.83 -12.76 3.99
N MET A 73 0.15 -13.09 2.89
CA MET A 73 -0.26 -14.45 2.54
C MET A 73 -0.02 -14.70 1.05
N ASP A 74 0.20 -15.95 0.70
CA ASP A 74 0.29 -16.45 -0.67
C ASP A 74 1.30 -15.66 -1.55
N PRO A 75 2.56 -15.48 -1.10
CA PRO A 75 3.54 -14.70 -1.85
C PRO A 75 3.95 -15.41 -3.14
N VAL A 76 3.98 -14.67 -4.24
CA VAL A 76 4.51 -15.11 -5.53
C VAL A 76 5.44 -14.05 -6.11
N SER A 77 6.55 -14.45 -6.72
CA SER A 77 7.48 -13.52 -7.35
C SER A 77 8.26 -14.21 -8.48
N ASP A 78 8.54 -13.45 -9.54
CA ASP A 78 9.45 -13.81 -10.62
C ASP A 78 10.84 -13.15 -10.49
N GLY A 79 11.07 -12.46 -9.36
CA GLY A 79 12.30 -11.75 -9.07
C GLY A 79 12.33 -10.29 -9.57
N ALA A 80 11.53 -9.92 -10.54
CA ALA A 80 11.35 -8.54 -11.00
C ALA A 80 10.07 -7.92 -10.40
N THR A 81 9.05 -8.75 -10.23
CA THR A 81 7.75 -8.37 -9.65
C THR A 81 7.35 -9.39 -8.59
N GLY A 82 6.72 -8.94 -7.53
CA GLY A 82 6.17 -9.79 -6.49
C GLY A 82 4.75 -9.36 -6.14
N TYR A 83 3.92 -10.34 -5.79
CA TYR A 83 2.56 -10.13 -5.30
C TYR A 83 2.35 -10.93 -4.04
N ALA A 84 1.62 -10.36 -3.09
CA ALA A 84 1.15 -11.06 -1.91
C ALA A 84 -0.24 -10.54 -1.53
N ARG A 85 -1.14 -11.46 -1.14
CA ARG A 85 -2.34 -11.03 -0.45
C ARG A 85 -1.93 -10.44 0.90
N PHE A 86 -2.67 -9.46 1.38
CA PHE A 86 -2.48 -8.95 2.73
C PHE A 86 -3.80 -8.84 3.47
N ARG A 87 -3.71 -8.93 4.78
CA ARG A 87 -4.72 -8.51 5.75
C ARG A 87 -4.08 -7.51 6.67
N PHE A 88 -4.77 -6.40 6.87
CA PHE A 88 -4.26 -5.30 7.66
C PHE A 88 -5.34 -4.78 8.60
N SER A 89 -5.01 -4.62 9.87
CA SER A 89 -5.93 -4.06 10.85
C SER A 89 -5.25 -3.10 11.80
N TYR A 90 -6.04 -2.19 12.36
CA TYR A 90 -5.60 -1.27 13.40
C TYR A 90 -6.78 -0.74 14.21
N ALA A 91 -6.52 -0.17 15.39
CA ALA A 91 -7.51 0.58 16.15
C ALA A 91 -7.43 2.07 15.80
N SER A 92 -8.54 2.66 15.38
CA SER A 92 -8.60 4.08 14.98
C SER A 92 -8.40 5.00 16.19
N ARG A 93 -7.67 6.10 15.98
CA ARG A 93 -7.54 7.25 16.88
C ARG A 93 -8.28 8.50 16.38
N LEU A 94 -8.96 8.39 15.23
CA LEU A 94 -9.75 9.50 14.73
C LEU A 94 -10.93 9.79 15.66
N PRO A 95 -11.29 11.06 15.89
CA PRO A 95 -12.35 11.44 16.83
C PRO A 95 -13.67 10.73 16.56
N GLU A 96 -14.06 10.56 15.30
CA GLU A 96 -15.33 9.95 14.90
C GLU A 96 -15.38 8.45 15.10
N SER A 97 -14.21 7.80 15.28
CA SER A 97 -14.09 6.34 15.30
C SER A 97 -13.09 5.82 16.33
N ILE A 98 -12.83 6.58 17.41
CA ILE A 98 -11.88 6.20 18.45
C ILE A 98 -12.13 4.77 18.95
N GLY A 99 -11.07 3.94 18.92
CA GLY A 99 -11.07 2.57 19.41
C GLY A 99 -11.76 1.57 18.49
N ARG A 100 -12.33 2.00 17.36
CA ARG A 100 -12.89 1.05 16.39
C ARG A 100 -11.77 0.28 15.71
N ALA A 101 -11.95 -1.03 15.61
CA ALA A 101 -11.11 -1.87 14.76
C ALA A 101 -11.45 -1.61 13.29
N VAL A 102 -10.43 -1.35 12.50
CA VAL A 102 -10.52 -1.22 11.04
C VAL A 102 -9.75 -2.37 10.45
N LEU A 103 -10.39 -3.16 9.61
CA LEU A 103 -9.80 -4.31 8.92
C LEU A 103 -10.05 -4.19 7.44
N PHE A 104 -9.04 -4.38 6.63
CA PHE A 104 -9.19 -4.55 5.19
C PHE A 104 -8.18 -5.54 4.63
N GLU A 105 -8.53 -6.08 3.49
CA GLU A 105 -7.75 -7.08 2.75
C GLU A 105 -7.50 -6.59 1.34
N GLY A 106 -6.39 -7.02 0.77
CA GLY A 106 -6.05 -6.63 -0.58
C GLY A 106 -4.88 -7.44 -1.13
N ILE A 107 -4.33 -6.91 -2.20
CA ILE A 107 -3.14 -7.44 -2.86
C ILE A 107 -2.10 -6.33 -2.93
N SER A 108 -0.90 -6.63 -2.44
CA SER A 108 0.29 -5.80 -2.60
C SER A 108 1.04 -6.20 -3.85
N CYS A 109 1.49 -5.20 -4.60
CA CYS A 109 2.34 -5.34 -5.77
C CYS A 109 3.69 -4.70 -5.50
N PHE A 110 4.76 -5.45 -5.72
CA PHE A 110 6.14 -5.03 -5.55
C PHE A 110 6.85 -5.08 -6.89
N ARG A 111 7.56 -4.03 -7.25
CA ARG A 111 8.53 -4.05 -8.34
C ARG A 111 9.93 -3.91 -7.76
N PHE A 112 10.85 -4.73 -8.23
CA PHE A 112 12.21 -4.79 -7.72
C PHE A 112 13.24 -4.24 -8.72
N ARG A 113 14.31 -3.70 -8.18
CA ARG A 113 15.57 -3.44 -8.88
C ARG A 113 16.70 -3.99 -8.03
N GLY A 114 17.21 -5.17 -8.40
CA GLY A 114 18.02 -5.99 -7.50
C GLY A 114 17.18 -6.45 -6.30
N GLU A 115 17.73 -6.34 -5.12
CA GLU A 115 17.07 -6.74 -3.87
C GLU A 115 16.23 -5.62 -3.22
N LEU A 116 16.09 -4.47 -3.87
CA LEU A 116 15.37 -3.33 -3.32
C LEU A 116 14.06 -3.09 -4.08
N ILE A 117 13.04 -2.63 -3.34
CA ILE A 117 11.76 -2.23 -3.90
C ILE A 117 11.94 -0.91 -4.65
N SER A 118 11.65 -0.91 -5.94
CA SER A 118 11.59 0.30 -6.75
C SER A 118 10.20 0.94 -6.75
N HIS A 119 9.15 0.11 -6.65
CA HIS A 119 7.78 0.58 -6.55
C HIS A 119 6.93 -0.43 -5.76
N TYR A 120 6.16 0.08 -4.84
CA TYR A 120 5.16 -0.65 -4.07
C TYR A 120 3.80 0.01 -4.27
N SER A 121 2.78 -0.80 -4.47
CA SER A 121 1.38 -0.35 -4.56
C SER A 121 0.43 -1.39 -3.99
N GLU A 122 -0.80 -0.96 -3.68
CA GLU A 122 -1.84 -1.79 -3.08
C GLU A 122 -3.14 -1.68 -3.87
N ALA A 123 -3.85 -2.80 -3.96
CA ALA A 123 -5.23 -2.85 -4.43
C ALA A 123 -6.12 -3.43 -3.34
N PHE A 124 -7.05 -2.63 -2.82
CA PHE A 124 -8.03 -3.01 -1.82
C PHE A 124 -9.31 -2.17 -1.94
N ASP A 125 -10.38 -2.63 -1.32
CA ASP A 125 -11.64 -1.87 -1.28
C ASP A 125 -11.56 -0.74 -0.23
N ARG A 126 -11.34 0.48 -0.70
CA ARG A 126 -11.30 1.68 0.15
C ARG A 126 -12.65 1.96 0.83
N GLY A 127 -13.76 1.62 0.17
CA GLY A 127 -15.11 1.82 0.71
C GLY A 127 -15.33 1.02 1.99
N VAL A 128 -14.85 -0.21 2.03
CA VAL A 128 -14.92 -1.07 3.22
C VAL A 128 -14.19 -0.43 4.40
N ALA A 129 -12.97 0.05 4.21
CA ALA A 129 -12.20 0.71 5.27
C ALA A 129 -12.89 1.99 5.78
N LEU A 130 -13.37 2.85 4.87
CA LEU A 130 -14.05 4.09 5.21
C LEU A 130 -15.38 3.89 5.95
N ALA A 131 -16.12 2.82 5.60
CA ALA A 131 -17.36 2.46 6.28
C ALA A 131 -17.09 2.03 7.73
N GLN A 132 -16.02 1.28 7.98
CA GLN A 132 -15.62 0.88 9.34
C GLN A 132 -15.19 2.07 10.21
N LEU A 133 -14.65 3.13 9.60
CA LEU A 133 -14.32 4.40 10.27
C LEU A 133 -15.55 5.24 10.63
N ALA A 134 -16.76 4.77 10.29
CA ALA A 134 -18.02 5.49 10.53
C ALA A 134 -18.07 6.88 9.87
N PHE A 135 -17.40 7.07 8.75
CA PHE A 135 -17.50 8.32 8.02
C PHE A 135 -18.90 8.50 7.45
N PRO A 136 -19.46 9.73 7.46
CA PRO A 136 -20.71 10.02 6.79
C PRO A 136 -20.69 9.61 5.31
N ALA A 137 -21.81 9.11 4.78
CA ALA A 137 -21.91 8.63 3.41
C ALA A 137 -21.40 9.65 2.37
N GLU A 138 -21.72 10.92 2.55
CA GLU A 138 -21.26 12.00 1.67
C GLU A 138 -19.75 12.19 1.69
N ARG A 139 -19.10 11.96 2.85
CA ARG A 139 -17.64 12.00 2.95
C ARG A 139 -17.01 10.81 2.23
N ILE A 140 -17.57 9.62 2.39
CA ILE A 140 -17.12 8.40 1.69
C ILE A 140 -17.23 8.61 0.19
N LYS A 141 -18.40 9.03 -0.29
CA LYS A 141 -18.65 9.33 -1.72
C LYS A 141 -17.60 10.27 -2.29
N ARG A 142 -17.34 11.41 -1.64
CA ARG A 142 -16.34 12.39 -2.09
C ARG A 142 -14.92 11.81 -2.17
N ILE A 143 -14.52 10.99 -1.21
CA ILE A 143 -13.20 10.33 -1.21
C ILE A 143 -13.10 9.36 -2.38
N LEU A 144 -14.14 8.57 -2.64
CA LEU A 144 -14.16 7.60 -3.74
C LEU A 144 -14.22 8.27 -5.11
N GLU A 145 -14.98 9.35 -5.26
CA GLU A 145 -15.02 10.16 -6.49
C GLU A 145 -13.64 10.72 -6.82
N LYS A 146 -12.95 11.30 -5.85
CA LYS A 146 -11.57 11.79 -6.03
C LYS A 146 -10.60 10.65 -6.40
N ALA A 147 -10.78 9.47 -5.82
CA ALA A 147 -9.97 8.30 -6.16
C ALA A 147 -10.23 7.83 -7.60
N ALA A 148 -11.49 7.82 -8.04
CA ALA A 148 -11.86 7.48 -9.41
C ALA A 148 -11.30 8.49 -10.43
N GLU A 149 -11.36 9.78 -10.13
CA GLU A 149 -10.73 10.83 -10.97
C GLU A 149 -9.22 10.62 -11.09
N SER A 150 -8.54 10.37 -9.98
CA SER A 150 -7.09 10.10 -9.96
C SER A 150 -6.74 8.87 -10.78
N GLN A 151 -7.51 7.79 -10.64
CA GLN A 151 -7.32 6.56 -11.41
C GLN A 151 -7.47 6.82 -12.92
N ASN A 152 -8.52 7.54 -13.33
CA ASN A 152 -8.79 7.83 -14.74
C ASN A 152 -7.73 8.76 -15.37
N GLN A 153 -7.00 9.51 -14.56
CA GLN A 153 -5.90 10.36 -15.03
C GLN A 153 -4.57 9.63 -15.24
N GLN A 154 -4.42 8.41 -14.72
CA GLN A 154 -3.23 7.61 -14.95
C GLN A 154 -3.04 7.30 -16.44
N SER A 155 -1.80 7.32 -16.90
CA SER A 155 -1.48 7.13 -18.33
C SER A 155 -1.98 5.78 -18.88
N GLU A 156 -1.93 4.73 -18.07
CA GLU A 156 -2.41 3.40 -18.45
C GLU A 156 -3.94 3.37 -18.54
N ALA A 157 -4.62 3.97 -17.59
CA ALA A 157 -6.08 4.07 -17.61
C ALA A 157 -6.57 4.88 -18.82
N ARG A 158 -5.92 6.04 -19.11
CA ARG A 158 -6.23 6.83 -20.32
C ARG A 158 -6.07 6.03 -21.58
N ARG A 159 -4.92 5.35 -21.77
CA ARG A 159 -4.71 4.49 -22.95
C ARG A 159 -5.73 3.37 -23.07
N HIS A 160 -6.23 2.86 -21.95
CA HIS A 160 -7.31 1.88 -21.95
C HIS A 160 -8.63 2.51 -22.38
N LEU A 161 -8.98 3.65 -21.79
CA LEU A 161 -10.23 4.39 -22.10
C LEU A 161 -10.27 4.89 -23.55
N ASP A 162 -9.14 5.32 -24.13
CA ASP A 162 -9.03 5.74 -25.52
C ASP A 162 -9.37 4.61 -26.51
N ARG A 163 -9.23 3.36 -26.08
CA ARG A 163 -9.60 2.17 -26.88
C ARG A 163 -11.03 1.70 -26.60
N PHE A 164 -11.65 2.23 -25.57
CA PHE A 164 -13.03 1.94 -25.24
C PHE A 164 -13.96 2.87 -26.04
N SER A 165 -14.73 2.28 -26.96
CA SER A 165 -15.77 3.00 -27.72
C SER A 165 -17.11 2.55 -27.17
N PRO A 166 -17.79 3.34 -26.33
CA PRO A 166 -19.17 3.04 -25.97
C PRO A 166 -20.03 3.16 -27.23
N GLY A 167 -20.75 2.07 -27.61
CA GLY A 167 -21.67 2.02 -28.73
C GLY A 167 -22.88 2.90 -28.55
#